data_756e2f8a7c3bf2e2944565f70a1be826
#
_entry.id   756e2f8a7c3bf2e2944565f70a1be826
#
_cell.length_a   1.000
_cell.length_b   1.000
_cell.length_c   1.000
_cell.angle_alpha   90.00
_cell.angle_beta   90.00
_cell.angle_gamma   90.00
#
_symmetry.space_group_name_H-M   'P 1'
#
loop_
_entity.id
_entity.type
_entity.pdbx_description
1 polymer ?
#
loop_
_entity_poly.entity_id
_entity_poly.type
_entity_poly.pdbx_seq_one_letter_code
_entity_poly.pdbx_strand_id
1 'polypeptide(L)'
;MLDGAGRWGILPAYHGWQGDLVETPRATTDAILAAMGATRDQPPRVRRLKLPDEPCSPAPERAWGWAIQLYALRSRDSWGIGDLADLRRFGRWSRRSGASVILLNPLGAQTPTLPYQPSPYYASSRRFRNALYLRVDEIEGADQCAWDLQPLRAAAVELNQKRLIDYDQVFHLKSQALECVFRAVPEPQGLDAWVRRQGRALHDFATFNALAEVHGPAWGTWPAYLRHPRDDGIEPSRRRLADRLAFHKWLQFHVDRQLARAAREIGLITDVPVGFASDGFDAWRWQDLLAPEVRVGAPPDEFFREGQDWGLPAFNPWLLGGARWEPFVDAIRGAAVHAAGVRLDHVMGLFRLFWIPNGKVAADGAYVRYPAAALLSLLANESRRAHAFVVGEDLGLVPPTVREHLRRRGSLSYRLLWFEGSEPARWPRDAIAAVGTHDLPTVAGIWTLREPEHRLHHLREKLVRITGLPDGTAPVDVAVAAYTALARGRPRIVLASLEDALGVTERPNVPGTTTEFPNWRLALPIALEDVERADGVNRIADAMRATGRSANLSQA
;
A
#
# COMPACT_ATOMS: atom_id res chain seq x y z
N MET A 1 -10.24 25.80 28.98
CA MET A 1 -10.61 24.63 28.12
C MET A 1 -9.63 24.37 26.98
N LEU A 2 -9.00 25.37 26.36
CA LEU A 2 -7.97 25.15 25.30
C LEU A 2 -6.72 24.41 25.79
N ASP A 3 -6.38 24.50 27.08
CA ASP A 3 -5.24 23.78 27.69
C ASP A 3 -5.44 22.25 27.75
N GLY A 4 -6.68 21.77 27.84
CA GLY A 4 -7.01 20.34 27.85
C GLY A 4 -6.81 19.66 26.48
N ALA A 5 -7.22 20.32 25.38
CA ALA A 5 -7.16 19.76 24.03
C ALA A 5 -5.72 19.44 23.59
N GLY A 6 -4.76 20.33 23.89
CA GLY A 6 -3.35 20.10 23.61
C GLY A 6 -2.76 18.90 24.36
N ARG A 7 -3.25 18.60 25.57
CA ARG A 7 -2.86 17.40 26.35
C ARG A 7 -3.39 16.11 25.71
N TRP A 8 -4.57 16.17 25.08
CA TRP A 8 -5.14 15.09 24.29
C TRP A 8 -4.51 14.92 22.91
N GLY A 9 -3.53 15.79 22.57
CA GLY A 9 -2.78 15.70 21.32
C GLY A 9 -3.37 16.48 20.15
N ILE A 10 -4.47 17.18 20.33
CA ILE A 10 -5.07 18.02 19.29
C ILE A 10 -4.20 19.27 19.13
N LEU A 11 -3.76 19.56 17.90
CA LEU A 11 -2.99 20.78 17.62
C LEU A 11 -3.93 21.98 17.52
N PRO A 12 -3.64 23.09 18.23
CA PRO A 12 -4.48 24.28 18.19
C PRO A 12 -4.40 25.02 16.85
N ALA A 13 -3.31 24.80 16.11
CA ALA A 13 -3.08 25.37 14.79
C ALA A 13 -2.03 24.58 14.02
N TYR A 14 -1.97 24.79 12.70
CA TYR A 14 -0.93 24.24 11.82
C TYR A 14 -0.59 25.24 10.71
N HIS A 15 0.58 25.10 10.09
CA HIS A 15 0.92 25.91 8.93
C HIS A 15 0.30 25.30 7.67
N GLY A 16 -0.49 26.09 6.96
CA GLY A 16 -1.02 25.78 5.64
C GLY A 16 0.09 25.73 4.58
N TRP A 17 -0.26 25.31 3.38
CA TRP A 17 0.70 25.18 2.28
C TRP A 17 1.28 26.52 1.79
N GLN A 18 0.58 27.65 2.04
CA GLN A 18 1.07 29.00 1.77
C GLN A 18 1.93 29.59 2.90
N GLY A 19 2.14 28.82 3.99
CA GLY A 19 2.89 29.26 5.16
C GLY A 19 2.06 30.03 6.20
N ASP A 20 0.78 30.23 5.94
CA ASP A 20 -0.18 30.85 6.85
C ASP A 20 -0.45 29.96 8.08
N LEU A 21 -0.81 30.57 9.19
CA LEU A 21 -1.22 29.84 10.39
C LEU A 21 -2.73 29.60 10.36
N VAL A 22 -3.12 28.32 10.22
CA VAL A 22 -4.53 27.89 10.24
C VAL A 22 -4.89 27.44 11.64
N GLU A 23 -5.81 28.16 12.29
CA GLU A 23 -6.31 27.80 13.62
C GLU A 23 -7.33 26.68 13.55
N THR A 24 -7.26 25.74 14.50
CA THR A 24 -8.25 24.67 14.62
C THR A 24 -9.57 25.23 15.17
N PRO A 25 -10.70 25.08 14.47
CA PRO A 25 -11.99 25.54 14.96
C PRO A 25 -12.35 24.88 16.30
N ARG A 26 -12.95 25.66 17.21
CA ARG A 26 -13.37 25.14 18.52
C ARG A 26 -14.34 23.95 18.39
N ALA A 27 -15.31 24.05 17.48
CA ALA A 27 -16.28 22.99 17.24
C ALA A 27 -15.60 21.67 16.79
N THR A 28 -14.53 21.78 15.99
CA THR A 28 -13.69 20.62 15.57
C THR A 28 -12.96 20.03 16.78
N THR A 29 -12.35 20.88 17.60
CA THR A 29 -11.68 20.44 18.84
C THR A 29 -12.63 19.70 19.76
N ASP A 30 -13.83 20.24 20.01
CA ASP A 30 -14.85 19.64 20.88
C ASP A 30 -15.34 18.28 20.32
N ALA A 31 -15.56 18.18 18.99
CA ALA A 31 -15.96 16.94 18.32
C ALA A 31 -14.87 15.85 18.43
N ILE A 32 -13.59 16.22 18.22
CA ILE A 32 -12.48 15.26 18.33
C ILE A 32 -12.29 14.79 19.78
N LEU A 33 -12.42 15.69 20.78
CA LEU A 33 -12.38 15.31 22.18
C LEU A 33 -13.50 14.30 22.52
N ALA A 34 -14.71 14.56 22.04
CA ALA A 34 -15.84 13.64 22.21
C ALA A 34 -15.53 12.26 21.57
N ALA A 35 -15.01 12.24 20.33
CA ALA A 35 -14.61 11.02 19.63
C ALA A 35 -13.50 10.24 20.36
N MET A 36 -12.63 10.93 21.10
CA MET A 36 -11.61 10.29 21.95
C MET A 36 -12.16 9.79 23.28
N GLY A 37 -13.41 10.07 23.63
CA GLY A 37 -13.98 9.77 24.96
C GLY A 37 -13.36 10.61 26.08
N ALA A 38 -12.99 11.86 25.79
CA ALA A 38 -12.33 12.76 26.72
C ALA A 38 -13.32 13.25 27.81
N THR A 39 -13.36 12.54 28.94
CA THR A 39 -14.18 12.91 30.12
C THR A 39 -13.40 13.64 31.20
N ARG A 40 -12.09 13.83 31.00
CA ARG A 40 -11.16 14.46 31.96
C ARG A 40 -10.21 15.43 31.22
N ASP A 41 -9.64 16.37 31.95
CA ASP A 41 -8.64 17.31 31.41
C ASP A 41 -7.34 16.64 30.96
N GLN A 42 -7.09 15.40 31.37
CA GLN A 42 -5.88 14.66 31.04
C GLN A 42 -6.21 13.31 30.41
N PRO A 43 -5.49 12.93 29.32
CA PRO A 43 -5.63 11.62 28.72
C PRO A 43 -5.11 10.51 29.63
N PRO A 44 -5.50 9.24 29.38
CA PRO A 44 -4.95 8.09 30.06
C PRO A 44 -3.43 8.02 29.90
N ARG A 45 -2.73 7.54 30.94
CA ARG A 45 -1.28 7.32 30.85
C ARG A 45 -1.01 6.15 29.91
N VAL A 46 -0.30 6.39 28.83
CA VAL A 46 0.19 5.34 27.94
C VAL A 46 1.44 4.69 28.56
N ARG A 47 1.42 3.36 28.72
CA ARG A 47 2.57 2.61 29.21
C ARG A 47 3.76 2.80 28.27
N ARG A 48 4.91 3.22 28.80
CA ARG A 48 6.15 3.32 28.03
C ARG A 48 6.59 1.94 27.58
N LEU A 49 6.84 1.78 26.28
CA LEU A 49 7.49 0.59 25.75
C LEU A 49 8.97 0.60 26.11
N LYS A 50 9.45 -0.53 26.61
CA LYS A 50 10.88 -0.80 26.80
C LYS A 50 11.37 -1.62 25.59
N LEU A 51 11.70 -0.94 24.51
CA LEU A 51 12.32 -1.55 23.33
C LEU A 51 13.74 -1.00 23.16
N PRO A 52 14.67 -1.77 22.56
CA PRO A 52 15.99 -1.29 22.22
C PRO A 52 15.91 -0.03 21.35
N ASP A 53 16.80 0.93 21.58
CA ASP A 53 16.93 2.16 20.77
C ASP A 53 17.86 1.92 19.58
N GLU A 54 17.53 0.94 18.76
CA GLU A 54 18.31 0.52 17.60
C GLU A 54 17.64 0.94 16.29
N PRO A 55 18.42 1.12 15.21
CA PRO A 55 17.88 1.47 13.90
C PRO A 55 17.17 0.28 13.25
N CYS A 56 16.43 0.55 12.17
CA CYS A 56 15.89 -0.45 11.27
C CYS A 56 16.99 -1.28 10.60
N SER A 57 16.62 -2.39 10.00
CA SER A 57 17.53 -3.19 9.16
C SER A 57 18.13 -2.32 8.04
N PRO A 58 19.41 -2.55 7.68
CA PRO A 58 20.09 -1.73 6.68
C PRO A 58 19.47 -1.94 5.28
N ALA A 59 19.39 -0.86 4.54
CA ALA A 59 19.02 -0.89 3.13
C ALA A 59 20.24 -1.13 2.23
N PRO A 60 20.05 -1.61 0.99
CA PRO A 60 21.12 -1.73 0.01
C PRO A 60 21.85 -0.40 -0.23
N GLU A 61 23.16 -0.46 -0.49
CA GLU A 61 23.98 0.74 -0.61
C GLU A 61 23.79 1.49 -1.94
N ARG A 62 23.69 0.75 -3.04
CA ARG A 62 23.51 1.31 -4.38
C ARG A 62 22.74 0.35 -5.27
N ALA A 63 21.43 0.49 -5.26
CA ALA A 63 20.49 -0.42 -5.92
C ALA A 63 19.58 0.32 -6.90
N TRP A 64 18.91 -0.44 -7.74
CA TRP A 64 17.78 0.02 -8.53
C TRP A 64 16.70 -1.05 -8.63
N GLY A 65 15.53 -0.66 -9.04
CA GLY A 65 14.42 -1.58 -9.26
C GLY A 65 13.23 -0.91 -9.93
N TRP A 66 12.12 -1.63 -9.91
CA TRP A 66 10.86 -1.20 -10.50
C TRP A 66 9.85 -0.85 -9.42
N ALA A 67 9.05 0.18 -9.66
CA ALA A 67 7.79 0.42 -8.95
C ALA A 67 6.65 -0.02 -9.87
N ILE A 68 5.84 -0.96 -9.44
CA ILE A 68 4.79 -1.56 -10.27
C ILE A 68 3.46 -1.65 -9.53
N GLN A 69 2.38 -1.61 -10.31
CA GLN A 69 1.06 -2.00 -9.86
C GLN A 69 0.85 -3.46 -10.26
N LEU A 70 0.86 -4.38 -9.26
CA LEU A 70 0.78 -5.81 -9.55
C LEU A 70 -0.47 -6.17 -10.35
N TYR A 71 -1.62 -5.59 -10.01
CA TYR A 71 -2.88 -5.81 -10.73
C TYR A 71 -2.77 -5.48 -12.22
N ALA A 72 -1.94 -4.51 -12.58
CA ALA A 72 -1.76 -4.03 -13.96
C ALA A 72 -0.82 -4.91 -14.82
N LEU A 73 0.05 -5.69 -14.17
CA LEU A 73 1.09 -6.51 -14.80
C LEU A 73 0.54 -7.87 -15.22
N ARG A 74 -0.08 -7.97 -16.38
CA ARG A 74 -0.71 -9.19 -16.90
C ARG A 74 0.14 -9.89 -17.93
N SER A 75 0.34 -11.20 -17.78
CA SER A 75 0.80 -12.10 -18.86
C SER A 75 -0.37 -12.57 -19.71
N ARG A 76 -0.08 -13.26 -20.80
CA ARG A 76 -1.11 -13.89 -21.63
C ARG A 76 -1.91 -14.98 -20.91
N ASP A 77 -1.32 -15.54 -19.83
CA ASP A 77 -1.94 -16.58 -18.99
C ASP A 77 -2.63 -16.02 -17.73
N SER A 78 -2.62 -14.72 -17.52
CA SER A 78 -3.27 -14.09 -16.36
C SER A 78 -4.79 -14.22 -16.44
N TRP A 79 -5.43 -14.32 -15.27
CA TRP A 79 -6.88 -14.45 -15.14
C TRP A 79 -7.55 -13.08 -15.02
N GLY A 80 -7.37 -12.20 -16.03
CA GLY A 80 -7.94 -10.85 -16.07
C GLY A 80 -7.23 -9.80 -15.20
N ILE A 81 -6.32 -10.22 -14.34
CA ILE A 81 -5.56 -9.38 -13.39
C ILE A 81 -4.14 -9.92 -13.25
N GLY A 82 -3.16 -9.05 -13.07
CA GLY A 82 -1.79 -9.47 -12.75
C GLY A 82 -1.73 -10.15 -11.39
N ASP A 83 -0.90 -11.18 -11.23
CA ASP A 83 -0.86 -12.04 -10.06
C ASP A 83 0.56 -12.43 -9.61
N LEU A 84 0.66 -13.29 -8.59
CA LEU A 84 1.94 -13.67 -7.99
C LEU A 84 2.83 -14.52 -8.91
N ALA A 85 2.28 -15.20 -9.92
CA ALA A 85 3.08 -15.87 -10.94
C ALA A 85 3.67 -14.84 -11.92
N ASP A 86 2.90 -13.82 -12.30
CA ASP A 86 3.39 -12.71 -13.11
C ASP A 86 4.49 -11.94 -12.36
N LEU A 87 4.29 -11.66 -11.07
CA LEU A 87 5.32 -11.05 -10.22
C LEU A 87 6.60 -11.88 -10.17
N ARG A 88 6.48 -13.21 -10.00
CA ARG A 88 7.63 -14.11 -9.99
C ARG A 88 8.38 -14.10 -11.32
N ARG A 89 7.64 -14.14 -12.43
CA ARG A 89 8.23 -14.07 -13.77
C ARG A 89 8.95 -12.76 -13.99
N PHE A 90 8.28 -11.63 -13.72
CA PHE A 90 8.85 -10.29 -13.85
C PHE A 90 10.05 -10.09 -12.92
N GLY A 91 9.98 -10.60 -11.69
CA GLY A 91 11.08 -10.57 -10.73
C GLY A 91 12.33 -11.27 -11.25
N ARG A 92 12.17 -12.46 -11.84
CA ARG A 92 13.26 -13.21 -12.44
C ARG A 92 13.90 -12.46 -13.63
N TRP A 93 13.08 -11.90 -14.49
CA TRP A 93 13.55 -11.08 -15.62
C TRP A 93 14.27 -9.82 -15.11
N SER A 94 13.65 -9.09 -14.18
CA SER A 94 14.21 -7.87 -13.58
C SER A 94 15.58 -8.12 -12.95
N ARG A 95 15.74 -9.22 -12.20
CA ARG A 95 17.02 -9.62 -11.61
C ARG A 95 18.10 -9.87 -12.68
N ARG A 96 17.75 -10.56 -13.78
CA ARG A 96 18.67 -10.77 -14.90
C ARG A 96 19.05 -9.46 -15.58
N SER A 97 18.17 -8.49 -15.59
CA SER A 97 18.41 -7.14 -16.09
C SER A 97 19.15 -6.24 -15.08
N GLY A 98 19.58 -6.78 -13.91
CA GLY A 98 20.39 -6.08 -12.91
C GLY A 98 19.59 -5.34 -11.83
N ALA A 99 18.25 -5.43 -11.82
CA ALA A 99 17.44 -4.88 -10.76
C ALA A 99 17.59 -5.71 -9.47
N SER A 100 17.44 -5.06 -8.32
CA SER A 100 17.57 -5.68 -7.00
C SER A 100 16.26 -5.75 -6.27
N VAL A 101 15.35 -4.84 -6.55
CA VAL A 101 14.09 -4.70 -5.82
C VAL A 101 12.92 -4.39 -6.73
N ILE A 102 11.73 -4.73 -6.27
CA ILE A 102 10.45 -4.30 -6.84
C ILE A 102 9.60 -3.71 -5.72
N LEU A 103 9.19 -2.45 -5.86
CA LEU A 103 8.16 -1.84 -5.03
C LEU A 103 6.78 -2.19 -5.59
N LEU A 104 5.94 -2.75 -4.73
CA LEU A 104 4.57 -3.15 -5.05
C LEU A 104 3.55 -2.15 -4.48
N ASN A 105 2.39 -2.07 -5.11
CA ASN A 105 1.20 -1.53 -4.45
C ASN A 105 0.86 -2.35 -3.20
N PRO A 106 0.05 -1.82 -2.25
CA PRO A 106 -0.43 -2.61 -1.13
C PRO A 106 -1.11 -3.91 -1.58
N LEU A 107 -0.76 -5.02 -0.93
CA LEU A 107 -1.32 -6.34 -1.23
C LEU A 107 -2.41 -6.77 -0.24
N GLY A 108 -2.96 -5.83 0.53
CA GLY A 108 -3.96 -6.09 1.57
C GLY A 108 -5.20 -6.80 1.05
N ALA A 109 -5.79 -7.67 1.89
CA ALA A 109 -6.99 -8.39 1.56
C ALA A 109 -8.19 -7.45 1.42
N GLN A 110 -9.05 -7.71 0.43
CA GLN A 110 -10.36 -7.08 0.30
C GLN A 110 -11.43 -7.97 0.93
N THR A 111 -12.58 -7.40 1.24
CA THR A 111 -13.76 -8.18 1.65
C THR A 111 -14.28 -8.98 0.45
N PRO A 112 -14.57 -10.29 0.58
CA PRO A 112 -14.93 -11.15 -0.54
C PRO A 112 -16.41 -10.99 -0.94
N THR A 113 -16.78 -9.77 -1.34
CA THR A 113 -18.15 -9.41 -1.72
C THR A 113 -18.16 -8.53 -2.97
N LEU A 114 -19.31 -8.43 -3.63
CA LEU A 114 -19.54 -7.55 -4.77
C LEU A 114 -20.31 -6.29 -4.33
N PRO A 115 -20.06 -5.12 -4.98
CA PRO A 115 -19.00 -4.86 -5.95
C PRO A 115 -17.61 -4.98 -5.32
N TYR A 116 -16.63 -5.51 -6.06
CA TYR A 116 -15.29 -5.71 -5.53
C TYR A 116 -14.51 -4.40 -5.43
N GLN A 117 -13.91 -4.13 -4.28
CA GLN A 117 -13.14 -2.91 -4.04
C GLN A 117 -11.81 -2.93 -4.83
N PRO A 118 -11.61 -2.03 -5.81
CA PRO A 118 -10.39 -2.02 -6.62
C PRO A 118 -9.19 -1.36 -5.92
N SER A 119 -9.43 -0.41 -5.00
CA SER A 119 -8.36 0.36 -4.36
C SER A 119 -7.51 -0.50 -3.42
N PRO A 120 -6.20 -0.65 -3.65
CA PRO A 120 -5.32 -1.37 -2.74
C PRO A 120 -5.06 -0.59 -1.44
N TYR A 121 -5.37 0.73 -1.42
CA TYR A 121 -5.22 1.59 -0.24
C TYR A 121 -6.44 1.59 0.68
N TYR A 122 -7.55 1.01 0.21
CA TYR A 122 -8.78 0.83 0.99
C TYR A 122 -9.02 -0.65 1.28
N ALA A 123 -8.01 -1.32 1.84
CA ALA A 123 -8.05 -2.76 2.11
C ALA A 123 -8.90 -3.09 3.34
N SER A 124 -9.59 -4.22 3.31
CA SER A 124 -10.28 -4.80 4.47
C SER A 124 -9.29 -5.20 5.57
N SER A 125 -8.13 -5.71 5.19
CA SER A 125 -7.05 -6.06 6.12
C SER A 125 -5.68 -5.65 5.58
N ARG A 126 -4.86 -5.00 6.44
CA ARG A 126 -3.45 -4.72 6.17
C ARG A 126 -2.52 -5.89 6.50
N ARG A 127 -3.00 -6.84 7.29
CA ARG A 127 -2.22 -8.02 7.69
C ARG A 127 -2.30 -9.15 6.68
N PHE A 128 -3.50 -9.46 6.20
CA PHE A 128 -3.75 -10.56 5.27
C PHE A 128 -3.72 -10.08 3.81
N ARG A 129 -3.60 -11.01 2.87
CA ARG A 129 -3.35 -10.70 1.46
C ARG A 129 -4.58 -10.92 0.60
N ASN A 130 -4.68 -10.14 -0.47
CA ASN A 130 -5.74 -10.27 -1.46
C ASN A 130 -5.60 -11.57 -2.24
N ALA A 131 -6.59 -12.46 -2.11
CA ALA A 131 -6.60 -13.75 -2.78
C ALA A 131 -6.75 -13.66 -4.31
N LEU A 132 -7.17 -12.50 -4.86
CA LEU A 132 -7.19 -12.30 -6.31
C LEU A 132 -5.79 -12.37 -6.94
N TYR A 133 -4.73 -12.16 -6.16
CA TYR A 133 -3.36 -12.32 -6.64
C TYR A 133 -2.88 -13.77 -6.73
N LEU A 134 -3.70 -14.78 -6.35
CA LEU A 134 -3.38 -16.18 -6.59
C LEU A 134 -3.40 -16.51 -8.08
N ARG A 135 -2.39 -17.19 -8.59
CA ARG A 135 -2.47 -17.94 -9.84
C ARG A 135 -3.11 -19.31 -9.54
N VAL A 136 -4.33 -19.51 -10.05
CA VAL A 136 -5.10 -20.74 -9.81
C VAL A 136 -4.35 -21.97 -10.31
N ASP A 137 -3.85 -21.90 -11.54
CA ASP A 137 -3.15 -23.01 -12.22
C ASP A 137 -1.86 -23.46 -11.48
N GLU A 138 -1.32 -22.65 -10.57
CA GLU A 138 -0.12 -22.98 -9.77
C GLU A 138 -0.41 -23.50 -8.36
N ILE A 139 -1.66 -23.69 -8.02
CA ILE A 139 -2.05 -24.37 -6.79
C ILE A 139 -1.80 -25.88 -6.98
N GLU A 140 -1.09 -26.48 -6.02
CA GLU A 140 -0.76 -27.91 -6.06
C GLU A 140 -2.04 -28.74 -6.13
N GLY A 141 -2.14 -29.59 -7.16
CA GLY A 141 -3.30 -30.44 -7.43
C GLY A 141 -4.41 -29.78 -8.26
N ALA A 142 -4.27 -28.51 -8.68
CA ALA A 142 -5.26 -27.87 -9.56
C ALA A 142 -5.48 -28.61 -10.89
N ASP A 143 -4.49 -29.37 -11.35
CA ASP A 143 -4.57 -30.23 -12.51
C ASP A 143 -5.60 -31.38 -12.36
N GLN A 144 -5.94 -31.78 -11.12
CA GLN A 144 -6.96 -32.79 -10.84
C GLN A 144 -8.38 -32.31 -11.19
N CYS A 145 -8.61 -31.02 -11.28
CA CYS A 145 -9.87 -30.42 -11.71
C CYS A 145 -9.72 -29.60 -13.00
N ALA A 146 -8.73 -29.92 -13.82
CA ALA A 146 -8.44 -29.18 -15.05
C ALA A 146 -9.65 -29.05 -16.00
N TRP A 147 -10.50 -30.10 -16.08
CA TRP A 147 -11.71 -30.07 -16.90
C TRP A 147 -12.69 -28.96 -16.43
N ASP A 148 -12.93 -28.86 -15.13
CA ASP A 148 -13.85 -27.87 -14.56
C ASP A 148 -13.26 -26.46 -14.59
N LEU A 149 -11.92 -26.34 -14.53
CA LEU A 149 -11.19 -25.08 -14.58
C LEU A 149 -11.10 -24.51 -16.01
N GLN A 150 -11.09 -25.35 -17.05
CA GLN A 150 -10.89 -24.91 -18.43
C GLN A 150 -11.85 -23.80 -18.88
N PRO A 151 -13.18 -23.90 -18.71
CA PRO A 151 -14.10 -22.84 -19.14
C PRO A 151 -13.91 -21.56 -18.33
N LEU A 152 -13.65 -21.65 -17.02
CA LEU A 152 -13.38 -20.51 -16.16
C LEU A 152 -12.10 -19.79 -16.55
N ARG A 153 -11.03 -20.56 -16.85
CA ARG A 153 -9.76 -20.06 -17.32
C ARG A 153 -9.90 -19.36 -18.67
N ALA A 154 -10.61 -19.94 -19.61
CA ALA A 154 -10.83 -19.36 -20.93
C ALA A 154 -11.53 -18.00 -20.81
N ALA A 155 -12.63 -17.93 -20.05
CA ALA A 155 -13.35 -16.68 -19.79
C ALA A 155 -12.48 -15.62 -19.08
N ALA A 156 -11.66 -16.04 -18.11
CA ALA A 156 -10.79 -15.13 -17.39
C ALA A 156 -9.64 -14.59 -18.26
N VAL A 157 -9.07 -15.41 -19.14
CA VAL A 157 -8.02 -14.98 -20.08
C VAL A 157 -8.56 -13.98 -21.09
N GLU A 158 -9.81 -14.09 -21.54
CA GLU A 158 -10.44 -13.10 -22.43
C GLU A 158 -10.49 -11.70 -21.78
N LEU A 159 -10.61 -11.60 -20.46
CA LEU A 159 -10.58 -10.31 -19.76
C LEU A 159 -9.24 -9.57 -19.93
N ASN A 160 -8.14 -10.27 -20.27
CA ASN A 160 -6.84 -9.64 -20.53
C ASN A 160 -6.86 -8.71 -21.75
N GLN A 161 -7.83 -8.86 -22.66
CA GLN A 161 -7.97 -7.98 -23.83
C GLN A 161 -8.47 -6.57 -23.46
N LYS A 162 -9.15 -6.45 -22.30
CA LYS A 162 -9.67 -5.17 -21.82
C LYS A 162 -8.57 -4.36 -21.14
N ARG A 163 -8.44 -3.09 -21.50
CA ARG A 163 -7.52 -2.14 -20.82
C ARG A 163 -7.96 -1.88 -19.37
N LEU A 164 -9.27 -1.84 -19.11
CA LEU A 164 -9.85 -1.68 -17.80
C LEU A 164 -10.12 -3.04 -17.17
N ILE A 165 -9.54 -3.27 -16.00
CA ILE A 165 -9.74 -4.49 -15.21
C ILE A 165 -11.18 -4.52 -14.69
N ASP A 166 -11.88 -5.59 -15.00
CA ASP A 166 -13.21 -5.91 -14.49
C ASP A 166 -13.08 -6.76 -13.22
N TYR A 167 -12.91 -6.07 -12.07
CA TYR A 167 -12.67 -6.74 -10.80
C TYR A 167 -13.82 -7.67 -10.39
N ASP A 168 -15.06 -7.32 -10.72
CA ASP A 168 -16.22 -8.14 -10.37
C ASP A 168 -16.22 -9.46 -11.13
N GLN A 169 -15.91 -9.42 -12.44
CA GLN A 169 -15.77 -10.64 -13.25
C GLN A 169 -14.54 -11.45 -12.83
N VAL A 170 -13.42 -10.80 -12.58
CA VAL A 170 -12.21 -11.48 -12.08
C VAL A 170 -12.50 -12.17 -10.76
N PHE A 171 -13.16 -11.49 -9.82
CA PHE A 171 -13.54 -12.07 -8.52
C PHE A 171 -14.47 -13.27 -8.70
N HIS A 172 -15.50 -13.14 -9.53
CA HIS A 172 -16.45 -14.21 -9.79
C HIS A 172 -15.78 -15.48 -10.34
N LEU A 173 -14.99 -15.34 -11.42
CA LEU A 173 -14.33 -16.46 -12.08
C LEU A 173 -13.26 -17.12 -11.18
N LYS A 174 -12.42 -16.31 -10.53
CA LYS A 174 -11.36 -16.83 -9.64
C LYS A 174 -11.94 -17.48 -8.39
N SER A 175 -13.02 -16.93 -7.81
CA SER A 175 -13.67 -17.53 -6.63
C SER A 175 -14.24 -18.90 -6.95
N GLN A 176 -14.93 -19.06 -8.08
CA GLN A 176 -15.45 -20.36 -8.52
C GLN A 176 -14.31 -21.37 -8.74
N ALA A 177 -13.25 -20.95 -9.42
CA ALA A 177 -12.10 -21.79 -9.67
C ALA A 177 -11.39 -22.23 -8.38
N LEU A 178 -11.16 -21.28 -7.46
CA LEU A 178 -10.52 -21.56 -6.17
C LEU A 178 -11.37 -22.48 -5.28
N GLU A 179 -12.71 -22.34 -5.32
CA GLU A 179 -13.61 -23.26 -4.63
C GLU A 179 -13.61 -24.66 -5.25
N CYS A 180 -13.53 -24.76 -6.59
CA CYS A 180 -13.38 -26.04 -7.27
C CYS A 180 -12.11 -26.74 -6.80
N VAL A 181 -10.98 -26.07 -6.83
CA VAL A 181 -9.69 -26.63 -6.38
C VAL A 181 -9.74 -27.03 -4.91
N PHE A 182 -10.27 -26.17 -4.03
CA PHE A 182 -10.37 -26.44 -2.60
C PHE A 182 -11.16 -27.71 -2.28
N ARG A 183 -12.23 -27.98 -3.04
CA ARG A 183 -13.07 -29.18 -2.84
C ARG A 183 -12.47 -30.46 -3.45
N ALA A 184 -11.70 -30.32 -4.53
CA ALA A 184 -11.17 -31.45 -5.29
C ALA A 184 -9.83 -31.95 -4.76
N VAL A 185 -9.03 -31.06 -4.13
CA VAL A 185 -7.64 -31.35 -3.77
C VAL A 185 -7.53 -31.71 -2.28
N PRO A 186 -6.74 -32.73 -1.91
CA PRO A 186 -6.45 -33.00 -0.49
C PRO A 186 -5.84 -31.80 0.21
N GLU A 187 -5.98 -31.77 1.53
CA GLU A 187 -5.37 -30.72 2.36
C GLU A 187 -3.86 -30.64 2.11
N PRO A 188 -3.32 -29.44 1.75
CA PRO A 188 -1.92 -29.32 1.41
C PRO A 188 -1.01 -29.54 2.63
N GLN A 189 0.12 -30.20 2.39
CA GLN A 189 1.10 -30.46 3.44
C GLN A 189 1.56 -29.16 4.13
N GLY A 190 1.49 -29.14 5.45
CA GLY A 190 1.95 -28.03 6.27
C GLY A 190 0.90 -26.94 6.53
N LEU A 191 -0.31 -27.04 5.98
CA LEU A 191 -1.40 -26.09 6.22
C LEU A 191 -1.70 -25.95 7.72
N ASP A 192 -1.91 -27.06 8.43
CA ASP A 192 -2.20 -27.05 9.85
C ASP A 192 -1.12 -26.35 10.70
N ALA A 193 0.14 -26.66 10.41
CA ALA A 193 1.27 -26.04 11.10
C ALA A 193 1.34 -24.53 10.80
N TRP A 194 1.05 -24.13 9.57
CA TRP A 194 1.01 -22.72 9.18
C TRP A 194 -0.17 -21.99 9.84
N VAL A 195 -1.37 -22.59 9.86
CA VAL A 195 -2.57 -22.05 10.52
C VAL A 195 -2.30 -21.83 12.02
N ARG A 196 -1.70 -22.82 12.71
CA ARG A 196 -1.32 -22.66 14.13
C ARG A 196 -0.37 -21.50 14.36
N ARG A 197 0.63 -21.27 13.48
CA ARG A 197 1.55 -20.13 13.58
C ARG A 197 0.85 -18.79 13.38
N GLN A 198 -0.17 -18.71 12.51
CA GLN A 198 -0.94 -17.48 12.29
C GLN A 198 -1.87 -17.16 13.48
N GLY A 199 -2.29 -18.18 14.21
CA GLY A 199 -3.03 -18.07 15.46
C GLY A 199 -4.41 -17.42 15.31
N ARG A 200 -4.84 -16.75 16.38
CA ARG A 200 -6.18 -16.15 16.47
C ARG A 200 -6.47 -15.15 15.36
N ALA A 201 -5.47 -14.38 14.92
CA ALA A 201 -5.67 -13.36 13.89
C ALA A 201 -6.22 -13.95 12.57
N LEU A 202 -5.66 -15.10 12.12
CA LEU A 202 -6.15 -15.79 10.93
C LEU A 202 -7.55 -16.39 11.16
N HIS A 203 -7.81 -16.87 12.36
CA HIS A 203 -9.13 -17.41 12.69
C HIS A 203 -10.20 -16.32 12.67
N ASP A 204 -9.92 -15.16 13.26
CA ASP A 204 -10.80 -14.00 13.24
C ASP A 204 -11.01 -13.48 11.81
N PHE A 205 -9.95 -13.44 10.98
CA PHE A 205 -10.02 -13.04 9.58
C PHE A 205 -10.90 -13.98 8.74
N ALA A 206 -10.71 -15.29 8.89
CA ALA A 206 -11.53 -16.28 8.20
C ALA A 206 -13.00 -16.21 8.65
N THR A 207 -13.23 -15.92 9.95
CA THR A 207 -14.57 -15.72 10.51
C THR A 207 -15.24 -14.51 9.88
N PHE A 208 -14.55 -13.37 9.84
CA PHE A 208 -15.07 -12.13 9.23
C PHE A 208 -15.48 -12.36 7.76
N ASN A 209 -14.59 -12.96 6.97
CA ASN A 209 -14.85 -13.21 5.55
C ASN A 209 -16.04 -14.16 5.35
N ALA A 210 -16.14 -15.24 6.11
CA ALA A 210 -17.27 -16.15 6.03
C ALA A 210 -18.60 -15.49 6.46
N LEU A 211 -18.57 -14.58 7.43
CA LEU A 211 -19.73 -13.79 7.81
C LEU A 211 -20.09 -12.75 6.74
N ALA A 212 -19.10 -12.11 6.13
CA ALA A 212 -19.32 -11.14 5.06
C ALA A 212 -19.96 -11.76 3.81
N GLU A 213 -19.60 -12.99 3.47
CA GLU A 213 -20.26 -13.76 2.39
C GLU A 213 -21.75 -13.97 2.64
N VAL A 214 -22.16 -14.11 3.91
CA VAL A 214 -23.56 -14.36 4.29
C VAL A 214 -24.34 -13.07 4.50
N HIS A 215 -23.69 -12.06 5.10
CA HIS A 215 -24.38 -10.86 5.60
C HIS A 215 -24.03 -9.58 4.83
N GLY A 216 -23.12 -9.67 3.84
CA GLY A 216 -22.63 -8.51 3.08
C GLY A 216 -21.43 -7.81 3.71
N PRO A 217 -20.83 -6.83 3.01
CA PRO A 217 -19.55 -6.23 3.40
C PRO A 217 -19.62 -5.36 4.66
N ALA A 218 -20.75 -4.70 4.92
CA ALA A 218 -20.90 -3.70 5.97
C ALA A 218 -21.22 -4.36 7.32
N TRP A 219 -20.21 -4.73 8.09
CA TRP A 219 -20.37 -5.42 9.40
C TRP A 219 -21.24 -4.64 10.39
N GLY A 220 -21.31 -3.33 10.29
CA GLY A 220 -22.20 -2.50 11.11
C GLY A 220 -23.70 -2.78 10.90
N THR A 221 -24.07 -3.38 9.75
CA THR A 221 -25.45 -3.78 9.42
C THR A 221 -25.74 -5.23 9.79
N TRP A 222 -24.76 -6.03 10.19
CA TRP A 222 -24.97 -7.42 10.57
C TRP A 222 -25.88 -7.53 11.81
N PRO A 223 -26.43 -8.70 12.09
CA PRO A 223 -27.12 -8.95 13.36
C PRO A 223 -26.29 -8.52 14.55
N ALA A 224 -26.90 -7.90 15.56
CA ALA A 224 -26.18 -7.29 16.69
C ALA A 224 -25.19 -8.27 17.38
N TYR A 225 -25.55 -9.55 17.45
CA TYR A 225 -24.73 -10.61 18.05
C TYR A 225 -23.54 -11.08 17.18
N LEU A 226 -23.28 -10.41 16.03
CA LEU A 226 -22.15 -10.68 15.13
C LEU A 226 -21.27 -9.44 14.87
N ARG A 227 -21.69 -8.27 15.35
CA ARG A 227 -20.99 -7.01 15.03
C ARG A 227 -19.65 -6.87 15.71
N HIS A 228 -19.41 -7.62 16.78
CA HIS A 228 -18.16 -7.58 17.50
C HIS A 228 -17.50 -8.97 17.55
N PRO A 229 -16.16 -9.08 17.39
CA PRO A 229 -15.47 -10.38 17.37
C PRO A 229 -15.56 -11.20 18.66
N ARG A 230 -16.13 -10.62 19.72
CA ARG A 230 -16.35 -11.27 21.02
C ARG A 230 -17.83 -11.49 21.34
N ASP A 231 -18.73 -11.19 20.41
CA ASP A 231 -20.17 -11.39 20.61
C ASP A 231 -20.51 -12.89 20.69
N ASP A 232 -21.59 -13.21 21.41
CA ASP A 232 -22.01 -14.58 21.69
C ASP A 232 -22.39 -15.39 20.43
N GLY A 233 -22.78 -14.72 19.35
CA GLY A 233 -23.11 -15.34 18.05
C GLY A 233 -21.88 -15.77 17.24
N ILE A 234 -20.69 -15.32 17.58
CA ILE A 234 -19.48 -15.58 16.79
C ILE A 234 -19.12 -17.06 16.83
N GLU A 235 -19.06 -17.67 18.01
CA GLU A 235 -18.65 -19.07 18.13
C GLU A 235 -19.66 -20.06 17.54
N PRO A 236 -20.98 -19.90 17.70
CA PRO A 236 -21.96 -20.66 16.93
C PRO A 236 -21.83 -20.50 15.41
N SER A 237 -21.56 -19.29 14.92
CA SER A 237 -21.37 -19.03 13.48
C SER A 237 -20.09 -19.68 12.96
N ARG A 238 -19.00 -19.69 13.70
CA ARG A 238 -17.77 -20.41 13.36
C ARG A 238 -18.01 -21.90 13.14
N ARG A 239 -18.79 -22.53 14.01
CA ARG A 239 -19.15 -23.95 13.85
C ARG A 239 -20.00 -24.19 12.61
N ARG A 240 -21.00 -23.33 12.38
CA ARG A 240 -21.89 -23.44 11.22
C ARG A 240 -21.16 -23.19 9.88
N LEU A 241 -20.17 -22.30 9.86
CA LEU A 241 -19.42 -21.89 8.68
C LEU A 241 -18.02 -22.51 8.62
N ALA A 242 -17.79 -23.64 9.29
CA ALA A 242 -16.47 -24.25 9.45
C ALA A 242 -15.74 -24.46 8.10
N ASP A 243 -16.46 -24.92 7.07
CA ASP A 243 -15.91 -25.15 5.73
C ASP A 243 -15.48 -23.83 5.06
N ARG A 244 -16.25 -22.74 5.26
CA ARG A 244 -15.87 -21.43 4.73
C ARG A 244 -14.64 -20.87 5.46
N LEU A 245 -14.55 -21.06 6.76
CA LEU A 245 -13.36 -20.69 7.54
C LEU A 245 -12.13 -21.49 7.05
N ALA A 246 -12.29 -22.78 6.79
CA ALA A 246 -11.22 -23.60 6.24
C ALA A 246 -10.77 -23.08 4.86
N PHE A 247 -11.71 -22.76 3.97
CA PHE A 247 -11.45 -22.16 2.67
C PHE A 247 -10.65 -20.86 2.75
N HIS A 248 -11.06 -19.91 3.58
CA HIS A 248 -10.33 -18.63 3.73
C HIS A 248 -8.93 -18.81 4.33
N LYS A 249 -8.73 -19.76 5.25
CA LYS A 249 -7.40 -20.12 5.76
C LYS A 249 -6.53 -20.73 4.67
N TRP A 250 -7.10 -21.63 3.88
CA TRP A 250 -6.45 -22.26 2.73
C TRP A 250 -6.04 -21.24 1.67
N LEU A 251 -6.90 -20.26 1.35
CA LEU A 251 -6.55 -19.17 0.43
C LEU A 251 -5.31 -18.42 0.91
N GLN A 252 -5.26 -18.02 2.18
CA GLN A 252 -4.14 -17.27 2.74
C GLN A 252 -2.85 -18.10 2.77
N PHE A 253 -2.93 -19.39 2.98
CA PHE A 253 -1.79 -20.31 2.89
C PHE A 253 -1.19 -20.33 1.48
N HIS A 254 -2.03 -20.43 0.45
CA HIS A 254 -1.54 -20.44 -0.92
C HIS A 254 -0.98 -19.08 -1.37
N VAL A 255 -1.59 -17.97 -0.94
CA VAL A 255 -1.05 -16.64 -1.18
C VAL A 255 0.35 -16.50 -0.56
N ASP A 256 0.53 -16.93 0.69
CA ASP A 256 1.81 -16.92 1.39
C ASP A 256 2.88 -17.73 0.61
N ARG A 257 2.53 -18.92 0.15
CA ARG A 257 3.45 -19.77 -0.65
C ARG A 257 3.81 -19.18 -2.00
N GLN A 258 2.85 -18.60 -2.73
CA GLN A 258 3.13 -17.98 -4.04
C GLN A 258 3.93 -16.69 -3.89
N LEU A 259 3.63 -15.85 -2.88
CA LEU A 259 4.41 -14.66 -2.55
C LEU A 259 5.85 -15.03 -2.17
N ALA A 260 6.03 -16.07 -1.35
CA ALA A 260 7.36 -16.58 -1.01
C ALA A 260 8.16 -17.01 -2.23
N ARG A 261 7.51 -17.65 -3.23
CA ARG A 261 8.15 -18.02 -4.49
C ARG A 261 8.60 -16.80 -5.30
N ALA A 262 7.77 -15.75 -5.36
CA ALA A 262 8.11 -14.51 -6.04
C ALA A 262 9.28 -13.77 -5.33
N ALA A 263 9.27 -13.73 -4.01
CA ALA A 263 10.31 -13.09 -3.20
C ALA A 263 11.70 -13.76 -3.30
N ARG A 264 11.76 -15.03 -3.71
CA ARG A 264 13.06 -15.70 -4.00
C ARG A 264 13.72 -15.21 -5.28
N GLU A 265 12.95 -14.67 -6.19
CA GLU A 265 13.48 -14.17 -7.47
C GLU A 265 14.10 -12.78 -7.33
N ILE A 266 13.52 -11.92 -6.48
CA ILE A 266 13.96 -10.52 -6.32
C ILE A 266 13.51 -9.98 -4.95
N GLY A 267 14.21 -8.99 -4.41
CA GLY A 267 13.80 -8.29 -3.19
C GLY A 267 12.47 -7.53 -3.40
N LEU A 268 11.47 -7.81 -2.59
CA LEU A 268 10.19 -7.11 -2.64
C LEU A 268 10.16 -5.98 -1.62
N ILE A 269 9.73 -4.80 -2.04
CA ILE A 269 9.36 -3.70 -1.13
C ILE A 269 7.83 -3.67 -1.12
N THR A 270 7.24 -4.00 0.00
CA THR A 270 5.78 -3.99 0.16
C THR A 270 5.31 -2.65 0.70
N ASP A 271 4.14 -2.21 0.30
CA ASP A 271 3.56 -0.95 0.73
C ASP A 271 2.53 -1.15 1.84
N VAL A 272 2.61 -0.34 2.89
CA VAL A 272 1.67 -0.31 4.02
C VAL A 272 0.83 0.95 3.91
N PRO A 273 -0.47 0.84 3.60
CA PRO A 273 -1.34 2.00 3.53
C PRO A 273 -1.55 2.64 4.92
N VAL A 274 -1.84 3.93 4.93
CA VAL A 274 -2.13 4.71 6.14
C VAL A 274 -3.22 4.09 6.98
N GLY A 275 -4.29 3.65 6.34
CA GLY A 275 -5.48 3.12 6.98
C GLY A 275 -6.03 1.86 6.28
N PHE A 276 -7.30 1.61 6.52
CA PHE A 276 -8.03 0.44 6.04
C PHE A 276 -9.51 0.80 5.87
N ALA A 277 -10.26 -0.09 5.22
CA ALA A 277 -11.69 0.11 5.00
C ALA A 277 -12.48 0.17 6.32
N SER A 278 -13.37 1.15 6.46
CA SER A 278 -14.19 1.33 7.65
C SER A 278 -15.17 0.18 7.91
N ASP A 279 -15.54 -0.53 6.86
CA ASP A 279 -16.38 -1.72 6.85
C ASP A 279 -15.58 -3.03 6.73
N GLY A 280 -14.23 -2.96 6.75
CA GLY A 280 -13.35 -4.11 6.63
C GLY A 280 -13.05 -4.84 7.93
N PHE A 281 -12.28 -5.93 7.79
CA PHE A 281 -11.85 -6.79 8.89
C PHE A 281 -11.06 -6.04 9.97
N ASP A 282 -10.12 -5.18 9.58
CA ASP A 282 -9.31 -4.45 10.56
C ASP A 282 -10.18 -3.52 11.41
N ALA A 283 -11.23 -2.89 10.80
CA ALA A 283 -12.19 -2.08 11.55
C ALA A 283 -13.04 -2.94 12.49
N TRP A 284 -13.59 -4.05 12.02
CA TRP A 284 -14.38 -4.97 12.83
C TRP A 284 -13.58 -5.55 14.02
N ARG A 285 -12.33 -5.92 13.77
CA ARG A 285 -11.46 -6.52 14.79
C ARG A 285 -11.02 -5.52 15.85
N TRP A 286 -10.74 -4.29 15.44
CA TRP A 286 -10.13 -3.27 16.28
C TRP A 286 -11.08 -2.14 16.66
N GLN A 287 -12.40 -2.33 16.49
CA GLN A 287 -13.41 -1.29 16.69
C GLN A 287 -13.31 -0.60 18.06
N ASP A 288 -12.95 -1.32 19.13
CA ASP A 288 -12.76 -0.75 20.47
C ASP A 288 -11.59 0.23 20.59
N LEU A 289 -10.72 0.27 19.58
CA LEU A 289 -9.54 1.14 19.55
C LEU A 289 -9.70 2.31 18.60
N LEU A 290 -10.80 2.35 17.86
CA LEU A 290 -11.09 3.42 16.91
C LEU A 290 -11.71 4.61 17.64
N ALA A 291 -11.48 5.81 17.10
CA ALA A 291 -12.24 7.00 17.47
C ALA A 291 -13.48 7.06 16.58
N PRO A 292 -14.68 6.91 17.15
CA PRO A 292 -15.91 7.02 16.37
C PRO A 292 -16.10 8.46 15.87
N GLU A 293 -16.96 8.63 14.85
CA GLU A 293 -17.40 9.94 14.35
C GLU A 293 -16.27 10.84 13.80
N VAL A 294 -15.10 10.25 13.45
CA VAL A 294 -14.02 10.95 12.77
C VAL A 294 -13.44 10.10 11.63
N ARG A 295 -12.90 10.77 10.63
CA ARG A 295 -12.19 10.17 9.49
C ARG A 295 -10.81 10.77 9.35
N VAL A 296 -9.89 10.00 8.75
CA VAL A 296 -8.55 10.48 8.41
C VAL A 296 -8.56 11.11 7.02
N GLY A 297 -7.81 12.19 6.86
CA GLY A 297 -7.63 12.89 5.60
C GLY A 297 -6.38 13.77 5.59
N ALA A 298 -6.39 14.80 4.77
CA ALA A 298 -5.34 15.80 4.69
C ALA A 298 -5.94 17.22 4.59
N PRO A 299 -5.26 18.25 5.13
CA PRO A 299 -5.70 19.63 4.98
C PRO A 299 -5.58 20.11 3.53
N PRO A 300 -6.17 21.26 3.20
CA PRO A 300 -5.95 21.92 1.92
C PRO A 300 -4.47 22.08 1.57
N ASP A 301 -4.13 21.79 0.31
CA ASP A 301 -2.79 21.95 -0.24
C ASP A 301 -2.82 22.57 -1.66
N GLU A 302 -1.67 22.66 -2.32
CA GLU A 302 -1.55 23.23 -3.66
C GLU A 302 -2.33 22.42 -4.70
N PHE A 303 -2.39 21.11 -4.55
CA PHE A 303 -3.05 20.19 -5.48
C PHE A 303 -4.53 19.99 -5.14
N PHE A 304 -4.86 19.99 -3.85
CA PHE A 304 -6.21 19.74 -3.31
C PHE A 304 -6.65 20.91 -2.41
N ARG A 305 -7.18 21.96 -3.02
CA ARG A 305 -7.52 23.22 -2.32
C ARG A 305 -8.62 23.08 -1.26
N GLU A 306 -9.45 22.08 -1.35
CA GLU A 306 -10.51 21.76 -0.37
C GLU A 306 -10.04 20.77 0.71
N GLY A 307 -8.78 20.29 0.60
CA GLY A 307 -8.28 19.19 1.39
C GLY A 307 -8.77 17.85 0.85
N GLN A 308 -8.43 16.77 1.56
CA GLN A 308 -8.79 15.40 1.17
C GLN A 308 -9.44 14.69 2.34
N ASP A 309 -10.58 14.05 2.10
CA ASP A 309 -11.20 13.09 3.00
C ASP A 309 -10.93 11.67 2.45
N TRP A 310 -10.11 10.90 3.14
CA TRP A 310 -9.76 9.55 2.70
C TRP A 310 -10.77 8.50 3.15
N GLY A 311 -11.77 8.86 3.97
CA GLY A 311 -12.79 7.94 4.47
C GLY A 311 -12.27 6.85 5.41
N LEU A 312 -11.01 6.96 5.86
CA LEU A 312 -10.35 5.95 6.68
C LEU A 312 -10.68 6.16 8.16
N PRO A 313 -10.95 5.10 8.94
CA PRO A 313 -11.14 5.21 10.37
C PRO A 313 -9.82 5.58 11.09
N ALA A 314 -9.94 6.32 12.17
CA ALA A 314 -8.81 6.75 12.97
C ALA A 314 -8.65 5.91 14.24
N PHE A 315 -7.44 5.41 14.52
CA PHE A 315 -7.15 4.84 15.83
C PHE A 315 -7.03 5.93 16.89
N ASN A 316 -7.69 5.73 18.02
CA ASN A 316 -7.50 6.57 19.20
C ASN A 316 -6.08 6.36 19.77
N PRO A 317 -5.18 7.37 19.74
CA PRO A 317 -3.79 7.19 20.14
C PRO A 317 -3.62 6.80 21.59
N TRP A 318 -4.59 7.10 22.44
CA TRP A 318 -4.56 6.80 23.88
C TRP A 318 -4.97 5.35 24.20
N LEU A 319 -5.73 4.68 23.33
CA LEU A 319 -6.15 3.29 23.49
C LEU A 319 -5.15 2.28 22.94
N LEU A 320 -4.33 2.68 21.97
CA LEU A 320 -3.35 1.81 21.30
C LEU A 320 -2.36 1.17 22.29
N GLY A 321 -1.91 1.90 23.30
CA GLY A 321 -0.96 1.39 24.29
C GLY A 321 -1.54 0.28 25.18
N GLY A 322 -2.84 0.34 25.48
CA GLY A 322 -3.58 -0.70 26.21
C GLY A 322 -3.67 -2.00 25.44
N ALA A 323 -3.81 -1.93 24.13
CA ALA A 323 -3.80 -3.07 23.19
C ALA A 323 -2.38 -3.50 22.79
N ARG A 324 -1.33 -3.11 23.51
CA ARG A 324 0.08 -3.44 23.21
C ARG A 324 0.50 -3.09 21.78
N TRP A 325 -0.16 -2.09 21.16
CA TRP A 325 0.12 -1.65 19.79
C TRP A 325 -0.16 -2.72 18.71
N GLU A 326 -0.92 -3.74 19.03
CA GLU A 326 -1.18 -4.87 18.13
C GLU A 326 -1.64 -4.44 16.72
N PRO A 327 -2.56 -3.47 16.52
CA PRO A 327 -2.99 -3.08 15.18
C PRO A 327 -1.85 -2.58 14.29
N PHE A 328 -0.92 -1.81 14.87
CA PHE A 328 0.25 -1.32 14.16
C PHE A 328 1.26 -2.44 13.88
N VAL A 329 1.56 -3.24 14.91
CA VAL A 329 2.49 -4.38 14.80
C VAL A 329 1.98 -5.40 13.78
N ASP A 330 0.68 -5.70 13.77
CA ASP A 330 0.05 -6.62 12.83
C ASP A 330 0.18 -6.13 11.38
N ALA A 331 -0.04 -4.83 11.12
CA ALA A 331 0.12 -4.26 9.80
C ALA A 331 1.57 -4.36 9.29
N ILE A 332 2.55 -3.98 10.12
CA ILE A 332 3.98 -4.08 9.76
C ILE A 332 4.41 -5.53 9.56
N ARG A 333 4.04 -6.43 10.46
CA ARG A 333 4.34 -7.87 10.32
C ARG A 333 3.74 -8.46 9.07
N GLY A 334 2.47 -8.13 8.80
CA GLY A 334 1.81 -8.55 7.58
C GLY A 334 2.61 -8.09 6.36
N ALA A 335 2.96 -6.81 6.26
CA ALA A 335 3.72 -6.27 5.15
C ALA A 335 5.12 -6.90 5.03
N ALA A 336 5.83 -7.11 6.14
CA ALA A 336 7.20 -7.57 6.15
C ALA A 336 7.38 -9.07 5.83
N VAL A 337 6.29 -9.85 5.75
CA VAL A 337 6.40 -11.27 5.35
C VAL A 337 6.89 -11.37 3.91
N HIS A 338 8.01 -12.06 3.71
CA HIS A 338 8.71 -12.24 2.43
C HIS A 338 9.19 -10.93 1.78
N ALA A 339 9.25 -9.82 2.52
CA ALA A 339 9.71 -8.53 2.01
C ALA A 339 11.19 -8.29 2.34
N ALA A 340 11.94 -7.71 1.39
CA ALA A 340 13.27 -7.14 1.64
C ALA A 340 13.17 -5.73 2.24
N GLY A 341 12.07 -5.03 1.97
CA GLY A 341 11.80 -3.70 2.52
C GLY A 341 10.31 -3.44 2.67
N VAL A 342 9.98 -2.44 3.50
CA VAL A 342 8.61 -1.98 3.73
C VAL A 342 8.55 -0.47 3.51
N ARG A 343 7.68 -0.01 2.60
CA ARG A 343 7.32 1.39 2.46
C ARG A 343 6.14 1.70 3.37
N LEU A 344 6.26 2.73 4.18
CA LEU A 344 5.12 3.26 4.93
C LEU A 344 4.56 4.45 4.17
N ASP A 345 3.33 4.30 3.74
CA ASP A 345 2.57 5.38 3.15
C ASP A 345 2.27 6.46 4.20
N HIS A 346 2.39 7.72 3.78
CA HIS A 346 2.19 8.88 4.66
C HIS A 346 2.84 8.71 6.04
N VAL A 347 4.18 8.60 6.09
CA VAL A 347 4.94 8.32 7.33
C VAL A 347 4.69 9.33 8.45
N MET A 348 4.16 10.52 8.10
CA MET A 348 3.68 11.51 9.06
C MET A 348 2.63 10.94 10.02
N GLY A 349 1.90 9.89 9.61
CA GLY A 349 0.93 9.17 10.45
C GLY A 349 1.53 8.55 11.71
N LEU A 350 2.85 8.34 11.77
CA LEU A 350 3.54 7.96 13.02
C LEU A 350 3.63 9.10 14.04
N PHE A 351 3.51 10.35 13.59
CA PHE A 351 3.68 11.55 14.40
C PHE A 351 2.37 12.27 14.62
N ARG A 352 1.57 12.42 13.57
CA ARG A 352 0.25 13.06 13.58
C ARG A 352 -0.57 12.64 12.37
N LEU A 353 -1.88 12.55 12.54
CA LEU A 353 -2.86 12.40 11.45
C LEU A 353 -3.84 13.56 11.46
N PHE A 354 -4.35 13.91 10.30
CA PHE A 354 -5.38 14.92 10.16
C PHE A 354 -6.75 14.27 10.29
N TRP A 355 -7.52 14.67 11.29
CA TRP A 355 -8.83 14.13 11.60
C TRP A 355 -9.94 15.08 11.19
N ILE A 356 -10.93 14.54 10.52
CA ILE A 356 -12.10 15.26 10.02
C ILE A 356 -13.31 14.70 10.77
N PRO A 357 -13.99 15.50 11.62
CA PRO A 357 -15.23 15.06 12.27
C PRO A 357 -16.32 14.77 11.24
N ASN A 358 -17.20 13.80 11.52
CA ASN A 358 -18.34 13.49 10.67
C ASN A 358 -19.23 14.72 10.46
N GLY A 359 -19.73 14.91 9.22
CA GLY A 359 -20.50 16.07 8.84
C GLY A 359 -19.68 17.36 8.60
N LYS A 360 -18.34 17.29 8.72
CA LYS A 360 -17.44 18.41 8.38
C LYS A 360 -16.69 18.14 7.09
N VAL A 361 -16.25 19.21 6.42
CA VAL A 361 -15.36 19.15 5.26
C VAL A 361 -13.90 19.05 5.70
N ALA A 362 -13.01 18.65 4.79
CA ALA A 362 -11.60 18.50 5.14
C ALA A 362 -10.94 19.79 5.64
N ALA A 363 -11.34 20.96 5.12
CA ALA A 363 -10.83 22.26 5.59
C ALA A 363 -11.10 22.53 7.09
N ASP A 364 -12.13 21.89 7.66
CA ASP A 364 -12.50 22.04 9.08
C ASP A 364 -11.82 21.01 10.00
N GLY A 365 -10.90 20.18 9.49
CA GLY A 365 -10.22 19.16 10.27
C GLY A 365 -9.11 19.73 11.18
N ALA A 366 -8.50 18.83 11.95
CA ALA A 366 -7.38 19.15 12.82
C ALA A 366 -6.34 18.04 12.90
N TYR A 367 -5.08 18.40 13.15
CA TYR A 367 -4.05 17.40 13.43
C TYR A 367 -4.14 16.86 14.86
N VAL A 368 -4.09 15.55 14.97
CA VAL A 368 -3.99 14.79 16.22
C VAL A 368 -2.64 14.11 16.30
N ARG A 369 -1.91 14.33 17.40
CA ARG A 369 -0.59 13.72 17.64
C ARG A 369 -0.72 12.26 17.98
N TYR A 370 0.23 11.48 17.47
CA TYR A 370 0.43 10.08 17.80
C TYR A 370 1.72 9.90 18.63
N PRO A 371 1.86 8.80 19.38
CA PRO A 371 3.04 8.56 20.22
C PRO A 371 4.23 8.09 19.38
N ALA A 372 4.79 8.98 18.60
CA ALA A 372 5.83 8.73 17.60
C ALA A 372 7.03 7.91 18.12
N ALA A 373 7.49 8.20 19.34
CA ALA A 373 8.62 7.47 19.93
C ALA A 373 8.34 5.96 20.07
N ALA A 374 7.11 5.60 20.49
CA ALA A 374 6.71 4.21 20.60
C ALA A 374 6.56 3.54 19.22
N LEU A 375 5.88 4.22 18.29
CA LEU A 375 5.65 3.69 16.93
C LEU A 375 6.97 3.52 16.16
N LEU A 376 7.89 4.46 16.24
CA LEU A 376 9.22 4.36 15.63
C LEU A 376 10.05 3.22 16.23
N SER A 377 10.00 3.01 17.56
CA SER A 377 10.71 1.90 18.20
C SER A 377 10.12 0.55 17.81
N LEU A 378 8.79 0.44 17.71
CA LEU A 378 8.11 -0.75 17.21
C LEU A 378 8.47 -1.03 15.75
N LEU A 379 8.43 -0.01 14.90
CA LEU A 379 8.80 -0.11 13.50
C LEU A 379 10.23 -0.65 13.34
N ALA A 380 11.19 -0.07 14.06
CA ALA A 380 12.58 -0.51 14.00
C ALA A 380 12.73 -1.96 14.53
N ASN A 381 12.02 -2.32 15.58
CA ASN A 381 12.03 -3.69 16.12
C ASN A 381 11.46 -4.71 15.12
N GLU A 382 10.31 -4.42 14.50
CA GLU A 382 9.71 -5.33 13.51
C GLU A 382 10.52 -5.39 12.21
N SER A 383 11.13 -4.28 11.80
CA SER A 383 12.08 -4.22 10.68
C SER A 383 13.26 -5.18 10.89
N ARG A 384 13.91 -5.12 12.06
CA ARG A 384 15.02 -6.03 12.38
C ARG A 384 14.60 -7.48 12.47
N ARG A 385 13.45 -7.74 13.10
CA ARG A 385 12.88 -9.09 13.21
C ARG A 385 12.65 -9.73 11.84
N ALA A 386 12.19 -8.93 10.88
CA ALA A 386 11.89 -9.37 9.52
C ALA A 386 13.09 -9.27 8.57
N HIS A 387 14.21 -8.67 8.99
CA HIS A 387 15.35 -8.32 8.13
C HIS A 387 14.94 -7.44 6.93
N ALA A 388 13.90 -6.61 7.09
CA ALA A 388 13.36 -5.73 6.06
C ALA A 388 13.71 -4.27 6.35
N PHE A 389 14.36 -3.58 5.41
CA PHE A 389 14.61 -2.14 5.55
C PHE A 389 13.30 -1.34 5.48
N VAL A 390 13.36 -0.09 5.93
CA VAL A 390 12.18 0.77 5.98
C VAL A 390 12.36 1.98 5.08
N VAL A 391 11.29 2.34 4.37
CA VAL A 391 11.15 3.56 3.59
C VAL A 391 9.95 4.34 4.13
N GLY A 392 10.17 5.55 4.62
CA GLY A 392 9.10 6.45 4.97
C GLY A 392 8.74 7.33 3.78
N GLU A 393 7.47 7.30 3.37
CA GLU A 393 6.98 8.30 2.41
C GLU A 393 6.83 9.65 3.14
N ASP A 394 7.81 10.53 2.94
CA ASP A 394 7.93 11.84 3.57
C ASP A 394 7.78 12.98 2.54
N LEU A 395 6.81 12.83 1.64
CA LEU A 395 6.49 13.83 0.62
C LEU A 395 5.68 15.00 1.20
N GLY A 396 5.70 16.13 0.51
CA GLY A 396 4.96 17.34 0.91
C GLY A 396 5.57 18.11 2.08
N LEU A 397 4.73 18.75 2.88
CA LEU A 397 5.13 19.64 3.99
C LEU A 397 5.49 18.84 5.25
N VAL A 398 6.67 18.23 5.23
CA VAL A 398 7.18 17.44 6.36
C VAL A 398 8.17 18.27 7.20
N PRO A 399 7.92 18.45 8.50
CA PRO A 399 8.83 19.17 9.39
C PRO A 399 10.24 18.55 9.40
N PRO A 400 11.32 19.36 9.42
CA PRO A 400 12.70 18.84 9.46
C PRO A 400 12.95 17.87 10.61
N THR A 401 12.32 18.10 11.76
CA THR A 401 12.42 17.24 12.95
C THR A 401 11.90 15.81 12.69
N VAL A 402 10.88 15.65 11.86
CA VAL A 402 10.34 14.33 11.47
C VAL A 402 11.37 13.57 10.64
N ARG A 403 11.94 14.23 9.61
CA ARG A 403 12.99 13.63 8.77
C ARG A 403 14.22 13.23 9.59
N GLU A 404 14.59 14.04 10.59
CA GLU A 404 15.70 13.70 11.49
C GLU A 404 15.39 12.48 12.36
N HIS A 405 14.17 12.34 12.90
CA HIS A 405 13.76 11.15 13.64
C HIS A 405 13.78 9.89 12.76
N LEU A 406 13.29 9.97 11.53
CA LEU A 406 13.33 8.85 10.58
C LEU A 406 14.78 8.46 10.25
N ARG A 407 15.64 9.45 9.95
CA ARG A 407 17.04 9.24 9.65
C ARG A 407 17.78 8.56 10.82
N ARG A 408 17.55 9.00 12.06
CA ARG A 408 18.15 8.37 13.27
C ARG A 408 17.71 6.91 13.43
N ARG A 409 16.52 6.58 12.96
CA ARG A 409 16.01 5.21 12.96
C ARG A 409 16.45 4.40 11.75
N GLY A 410 17.26 4.94 10.85
CA GLY A 410 17.75 4.25 9.65
C GLY A 410 16.67 4.03 8.59
N SER A 411 15.54 4.76 8.67
CA SER A 411 14.54 4.76 7.60
C SER A 411 15.02 5.58 6.42
N LEU A 412 14.86 5.05 5.20
CA LEU A 412 15.07 5.81 3.98
C LEU A 412 13.95 6.84 3.81
N SER A 413 14.29 7.99 3.25
CA SER A 413 13.37 9.03 2.77
C SER A 413 12.90 8.70 1.35
N TYR A 414 11.80 9.29 0.88
CA TYR A 414 11.34 9.16 -0.50
C TYR A 414 11.51 10.48 -1.24
N ARG A 415 12.25 10.49 -2.36
CA ARG A 415 12.55 11.67 -3.16
C ARG A 415 12.00 11.52 -4.56
N LEU A 416 11.25 12.51 -4.99
CA LEU A 416 10.61 12.51 -6.31
C LEU A 416 11.14 13.64 -7.17
N LEU A 417 11.39 13.32 -8.44
CA LEU A 417 11.80 14.31 -9.41
C LEU A 417 10.78 15.45 -9.49
N TRP A 418 9.50 15.13 -9.39
CA TRP A 418 8.41 16.13 -9.44
C TRP A 418 8.47 17.16 -8.31
N PHE A 419 8.96 16.81 -7.12
CA PHE A 419 8.93 17.69 -5.95
C PHE A 419 10.28 18.34 -5.62
N GLU A 420 11.40 17.69 -5.94
CA GLU A 420 12.70 18.21 -5.56
C GLU A 420 13.15 19.38 -6.44
N GLY A 421 13.54 20.50 -5.82
CA GLY A 421 14.04 21.70 -6.53
C GLY A 421 15.49 21.60 -7.01
N SER A 422 16.25 20.63 -6.51
CA SER A 422 17.68 20.44 -6.80
C SER A 422 17.94 19.22 -7.68
N GLU A 423 19.15 19.19 -8.28
CA GLU A 423 19.65 18.03 -9.04
C GLU A 423 19.77 16.77 -8.19
N PRO A 424 19.53 15.55 -8.73
CA PRO A 424 19.64 14.27 -8.01
C PRO A 424 21.00 14.03 -7.34
N ALA A 425 22.06 14.65 -7.84
CA ALA A 425 23.40 14.60 -7.24
C ALA A 425 23.49 15.30 -5.87
N ARG A 426 22.52 16.18 -5.54
CA ARG A 426 22.44 16.89 -4.26
C ARG A 426 21.45 16.28 -3.28
N TRP A 427 20.67 15.29 -3.70
CA TRP A 427 19.69 14.65 -2.83
C TRP A 427 20.36 13.86 -1.70
N PRO A 428 19.65 13.62 -0.58
CA PRO A 428 20.20 12.80 0.50
C PRO A 428 20.50 11.38 0.01
N ARG A 429 21.61 10.82 0.53
CA ARG A 429 22.01 9.45 0.19
C ARG A 429 21.01 8.42 0.72
N ASP A 430 20.57 8.60 1.98
CA ASP A 430 19.65 7.68 2.64
C ASP A 430 18.20 7.92 2.15
N ALA A 431 17.98 7.66 0.86
CA ALA A 431 16.71 7.84 0.18
C ALA A 431 16.47 6.79 -0.91
N ILE A 432 15.20 6.60 -1.24
CA ILE A 432 14.74 6.08 -2.52
C ILE A 432 14.42 7.27 -3.42
N ALA A 433 14.80 7.18 -4.69
CA ALA A 433 14.49 8.16 -5.71
C ALA A 433 13.60 7.58 -6.81
N ALA A 434 12.61 8.33 -7.25
CA ALA A 434 11.78 8.03 -8.41
C ALA A 434 11.43 9.32 -9.17
N VAL A 435 10.84 9.20 -10.36
CA VAL A 435 10.28 10.38 -11.06
C VAL A 435 9.00 10.82 -10.35
N GLY A 436 8.06 9.93 -10.16
CA GLY A 436 6.78 10.16 -9.49
C GLY A 436 6.32 8.93 -8.71
N THR A 437 5.07 8.96 -8.26
CA THR A 437 4.35 7.83 -7.69
C THR A 437 3.12 7.51 -8.56
N HIS A 438 2.36 6.48 -8.19
CA HIS A 438 1.08 6.12 -8.83
C HIS A 438 0.01 7.23 -8.77
N ASP A 439 0.16 8.20 -7.86
CA ASP A 439 -0.75 9.34 -7.68
C ASP A 439 -0.39 10.56 -8.55
N LEU A 440 0.78 10.53 -9.15
CA LEU A 440 1.34 11.66 -9.88
C LEU A 440 1.35 11.36 -11.38
N PRO A 441 1.34 12.41 -12.23
CA PRO A 441 1.44 12.25 -13.67
C PRO A 441 2.69 11.46 -14.08
N THR A 442 2.55 10.66 -15.14
CA THR A 442 3.66 9.99 -15.79
C THR A 442 4.52 10.98 -16.58
N VAL A 443 5.75 10.57 -16.94
CA VAL A 443 6.61 11.37 -17.83
C VAL A 443 5.89 11.66 -19.15
N ALA A 444 5.24 10.64 -19.75
CA ALA A 444 4.53 10.81 -21.00
C ALA A 444 3.31 11.74 -20.88
N GLY A 445 2.57 11.65 -19.76
CA GLY A 445 1.43 12.54 -19.47
C GLY A 445 1.85 14.00 -19.40
N ILE A 446 2.95 14.29 -18.70
CA ILE A 446 3.52 15.64 -18.62
C ILE A 446 4.12 16.09 -19.96
N TRP A 447 4.89 15.22 -20.62
CA TRP A 447 5.61 15.58 -21.84
C TRP A 447 4.67 15.92 -22.99
N THR A 448 3.57 15.18 -23.13
CA THR A 448 2.57 15.40 -24.18
C THR A 448 1.48 16.42 -23.81
N LEU A 449 1.53 16.99 -22.59
CA LEU A 449 0.54 17.93 -22.05
C LEU A 449 -0.91 17.42 -22.15
N ARG A 450 -1.12 16.12 -22.05
CA ARG A 450 -2.45 15.51 -22.02
C ARG A 450 -3.15 15.65 -20.65
N GLU A 451 -2.38 15.99 -19.63
CA GLU A 451 -2.95 16.37 -18.33
C GLU A 451 -3.57 17.77 -18.43
N PRO A 452 -4.86 17.96 -18.07
CA PRO A 452 -5.60 19.19 -18.32
C PRO A 452 -5.16 20.40 -17.48
N GLU A 453 -4.18 20.23 -16.62
CA GLU A 453 -3.82 21.27 -15.65
C GLU A 453 -2.64 22.13 -16.12
N HIS A 454 -2.91 23.41 -16.38
CA HIS A 454 -1.89 24.47 -16.57
C HIS A 454 -0.82 24.47 -15.45
N ARG A 455 -1.16 23.94 -14.28
CA ARG A 455 -0.27 23.81 -13.12
C ARG A 455 0.92 22.89 -13.33
N LEU A 456 0.89 22.03 -14.36
CA LEU A 456 1.92 21.03 -14.62
C LEU A 456 2.97 21.49 -15.63
N HIS A 457 2.86 22.70 -16.19
CA HIS A 457 3.87 23.26 -17.11
C HIS A 457 5.26 23.32 -16.48
N HIS A 458 5.36 23.65 -15.18
CA HIS A 458 6.64 23.70 -14.48
C HIS A 458 7.32 22.32 -14.41
N LEU A 459 6.56 21.21 -14.41
CA LEU A 459 7.10 19.85 -14.43
C LEU A 459 7.70 19.53 -15.80
N ARG A 460 7.08 20.01 -16.88
CA ARG A 460 7.62 19.87 -18.22
C ARG A 460 8.93 20.65 -18.40
N GLU A 461 8.97 21.90 -17.94
CA GLU A 461 10.21 22.70 -17.91
C GLU A 461 11.31 22.01 -17.10
N LYS A 462 10.95 21.38 -15.99
CA LYS A 462 11.87 20.59 -15.18
C LYS A 462 12.43 19.39 -15.96
N LEU A 463 11.59 18.67 -16.71
CA LEU A 463 12.06 17.59 -17.59
C LEU A 463 13.06 18.12 -18.63
N VAL A 464 12.74 19.21 -19.34
CA VAL A 464 13.65 19.84 -20.30
C VAL A 464 14.99 20.17 -19.65
N ARG A 465 14.97 20.81 -18.47
CA ARG A 465 16.20 21.19 -17.74
C ARG A 465 17.05 19.98 -17.35
N ILE A 466 16.43 18.89 -16.88
CA ILE A 466 17.15 17.71 -16.38
C ILE A 466 17.63 16.81 -17.50
N THR A 467 16.84 16.69 -18.58
CA THR A 467 17.17 15.78 -19.69
C THR A 467 17.97 16.48 -20.80
N GLY A 468 17.84 17.79 -20.93
CA GLY A 468 18.43 18.57 -22.03
C GLY A 468 17.82 18.27 -23.38
N LEU A 469 16.67 17.58 -23.44
CA LEU A 469 16.03 17.14 -24.67
C LEU A 469 15.09 18.21 -25.24
N PRO A 470 15.05 18.39 -26.56
CA PRO A 470 14.18 19.37 -27.21
C PRO A 470 12.72 18.90 -27.24
N ASP A 471 11.83 19.87 -27.48
CA ASP A 471 10.43 19.59 -27.74
C ASP A 471 10.27 18.68 -28.98
N GLY A 472 9.26 17.78 -28.90
CA GLY A 472 9.03 16.80 -29.97
C GLY A 472 9.83 15.49 -29.79
N THR A 473 10.72 15.40 -28.81
CA THR A 473 11.36 14.12 -28.44
C THR A 473 10.31 13.09 -28.01
N ALA A 474 10.48 11.83 -28.39
CA ALA A 474 9.55 10.77 -28.01
C ALA A 474 9.48 10.62 -26.47
N PRO A 475 8.28 10.47 -25.87
CA PRO A 475 8.12 10.39 -24.41
C PRO A 475 8.97 9.33 -23.73
N VAL A 476 9.18 8.18 -24.38
CA VAL A 476 10.04 7.09 -23.88
C VAL A 476 11.51 7.55 -23.79
N ASP A 477 12.00 8.33 -24.74
CA ASP A 477 13.37 8.86 -24.74
C ASP A 477 13.57 9.84 -23.57
N VAL A 478 12.55 10.66 -23.30
CA VAL A 478 12.54 11.58 -22.16
C VAL A 478 12.53 10.81 -20.84
N ALA A 479 11.75 9.75 -20.74
CA ALA A 479 11.73 8.88 -19.57
C ALA A 479 13.11 8.22 -19.34
N VAL A 480 13.71 7.64 -20.37
CA VAL A 480 15.07 7.04 -20.29
C VAL A 480 16.09 8.08 -19.81
N ALA A 481 16.05 9.31 -20.34
CA ALA A 481 16.97 10.37 -19.94
C ALA A 481 16.73 10.83 -18.49
N ALA A 482 15.47 10.96 -18.04
CA ALA A 482 15.12 11.30 -16.67
C ALA A 482 15.61 10.23 -15.67
N TYR A 483 15.37 8.95 -15.96
CA TYR A 483 15.88 7.86 -15.14
C TYR A 483 17.40 7.73 -15.18
N THR A 484 18.05 8.06 -16.28
CA THR A 484 19.52 8.15 -16.36
C THR A 484 20.07 9.22 -15.42
N ALA A 485 19.42 10.38 -15.35
CA ALA A 485 19.78 11.46 -14.44
C ALA A 485 19.61 11.03 -12.96
N LEU A 486 18.49 10.36 -12.63
CA LEU A 486 18.27 9.79 -11.30
C LEU A 486 19.32 8.73 -10.94
N ALA A 487 19.66 7.85 -11.90
CA ALA A 487 20.63 6.78 -11.69
C ALA A 487 22.04 7.30 -11.34
N ARG A 488 22.44 8.46 -11.89
CA ARG A 488 23.69 9.16 -11.54
C ARG A 488 23.63 9.84 -10.18
N GLY A 489 22.44 10.01 -9.61
CA GLY A 489 22.22 10.67 -8.33
C GLY A 489 22.79 9.91 -7.13
N ARG A 490 22.71 10.55 -5.95
CA ARG A 490 23.22 10.03 -4.67
C ARG A 490 22.32 9.02 -3.95
N PRO A 491 20.96 9.02 -4.12
CA PRO A 491 20.09 8.11 -3.38
C PRO A 491 20.52 6.64 -3.49
N ARG A 492 20.35 5.88 -2.40
CA ARG A 492 20.72 4.45 -2.34
C ARG A 492 19.95 3.62 -3.34
N ILE A 493 18.67 3.87 -3.51
CA ILE A 493 17.81 3.10 -4.40
C ILE A 493 17.16 4.04 -5.43
N VAL A 494 17.11 3.63 -6.68
CA VAL A 494 16.33 4.30 -7.72
C VAL A 494 15.26 3.34 -8.21
N LEU A 495 14.01 3.80 -8.24
CA LEU A 495 12.87 3.05 -8.76
C LEU A 495 12.37 3.67 -10.06
N ALA A 496 12.23 2.84 -11.08
CA ALA A 496 11.59 3.22 -12.35
C ALA A 496 10.16 2.63 -12.40
N SER A 497 9.22 3.36 -13.04
CA SER A 497 7.88 2.83 -13.29
C SER A 497 7.78 2.19 -14.66
N LEU A 498 6.92 1.16 -14.79
CA LEU A 498 6.65 0.55 -16.08
C LEU A 498 5.79 1.46 -16.97
N GLU A 499 4.93 2.28 -16.38
CA GLU A 499 4.13 3.26 -17.09
C GLU A 499 5.04 4.24 -17.86
N ASP A 500 6.07 4.79 -17.21
CA ASP A 500 7.04 5.68 -17.86
C ASP A 500 7.87 4.95 -18.92
N ALA A 501 8.32 3.73 -18.61
CA ALA A 501 9.14 2.92 -19.51
C ALA A 501 8.39 2.52 -20.80
N LEU A 502 7.06 2.44 -20.72
CA LEU A 502 6.17 2.11 -21.85
C LEU A 502 5.54 3.36 -22.49
N GLY A 503 5.86 4.55 -22.03
CA GLY A 503 5.29 5.80 -22.53
C GLY A 503 3.78 5.93 -22.30
N VAL A 504 3.26 5.34 -21.22
CA VAL A 504 1.85 5.44 -20.84
C VAL A 504 1.57 6.84 -20.32
N THR A 505 0.50 7.46 -20.81
CA THR A 505 0.11 8.82 -20.45
C THR A 505 -0.77 8.87 -19.20
N GLU A 506 -1.55 7.82 -18.96
CA GLU A 506 -2.46 7.73 -17.82
C GLU A 506 -1.70 7.30 -16.55
N ARG A 507 -2.01 7.91 -15.45
CA ARG A 507 -1.51 7.49 -14.13
C ARG A 507 -2.44 6.44 -13.50
N PRO A 508 -1.96 5.58 -12.60
CA PRO A 508 -2.78 4.55 -11.95
C PRO A 508 -3.91 5.10 -11.08
N ASN A 509 -3.70 6.25 -10.45
CA ASN A 509 -4.65 6.87 -9.53
C ASN A 509 -4.64 8.41 -9.65
N VAL A 510 -5.83 9.00 -9.51
CA VAL A 510 -6.03 10.44 -9.36
C VAL A 510 -6.68 10.68 -8.00
N PRO A 511 -5.90 11.07 -6.98
CA PRO A 511 -6.44 11.32 -5.65
C PRO A 511 -7.60 12.32 -5.68
N GLY A 512 -8.60 12.11 -4.81
CA GLY A 512 -9.80 12.96 -4.75
C GLY A 512 -10.87 12.63 -5.80
N THR A 513 -10.63 11.66 -6.70
CA THR A 513 -11.65 11.15 -7.63
C THR A 513 -12.13 9.77 -7.22
N THR A 514 -13.38 9.45 -7.56
CA THR A 514 -13.98 8.13 -7.29
C THR A 514 -14.43 7.43 -8.57
N THR A 515 -15.38 8.02 -9.28
CA THR A 515 -15.95 7.52 -10.54
C THR A 515 -15.49 8.29 -11.77
N GLU A 516 -14.95 9.49 -11.59
CA GLU A 516 -14.50 10.40 -12.63
C GLU A 516 -13.25 9.90 -13.35
N PHE A 517 -12.47 9.07 -12.68
CA PHE A 517 -11.27 8.43 -13.22
C PHE A 517 -11.26 6.93 -12.86
N PRO A 518 -10.78 6.05 -13.75
CA PRO A 518 -10.75 4.62 -13.52
C PRO A 518 -9.60 4.20 -12.58
N ASN A 519 -9.60 4.78 -11.37
CA ASN A 519 -8.58 4.53 -10.35
C ASN A 519 -8.37 3.03 -10.10
N TRP A 520 -7.11 2.59 -10.09
CA TRP A 520 -6.68 1.23 -9.77
C TRP A 520 -7.19 0.14 -10.75
N ARG A 521 -7.69 0.55 -11.92
CA ARG A 521 -8.29 -0.35 -12.91
C ARG A 521 -7.55 -0.43 -14.24
N LEU A 522 -6.57 0.43 -14.46
CA LEU A 522 -5.80 0.44 -15.70
C LEU A 522 -4.73 -0.66 -15.66
N ALA A 523 -4.82 -1.62 -16.57
CA ALA A 523 -3.75 -2.58 -16.81
C ALA A 523 -2.65 -1.94 -17.68
N LEU A 524 -1.44 -2.51 -17.74
CA LEU A 524 -0.44 -2.13 -18.73
C LEU A 524 -0.97 -2.39 -20.15
N PRO A 525 -0.57 -1.57 -21.16
CA PRO A 525 -1.10 -1.68 -22.52
C PRO A 525 -0.66 -2.95 -23.26
N ILE A 526 0.37 -3.61 -22.77
CA ILE A 526 0.95 -4.80 -23.40
C ILE A 526 1.11 -5.93 -22.36
N ALA A 527 1.16 -7.17 -22.83
CA ALA A 527 1.37 -8.32 -21.99
C ALA A 527 2.80 -8.36 -21.41
N LEU A 528 3.00 -9.02 -20.29
CA LEU A 528 4.29 -9.16 -19.61
C LEU A 528 5.38 -9.71 -20.54
N GLU A 529 5.04 -10.64 -21.44
CA GLU A 529 5.94 -11.19 -22.45
C GLU A 529 6.52 -10.12 -23.38
N ASP A 530 5.74 -9.07 -23.64
CA ASP A 530 6.13 -7.96 -24.51
C ASP A 530 6.80 -6.84 -23.69
N VAL A 531 6.42 -6.67 -22.40
CA VAL A 531 7.13 -5.78 -21.46
C VAL A 531 8.61 -6.17 -21.36
N GLU A 532 8.91 -7.47 -21.24
CA GLU A 532 10.28 -7.98 -21.17
C GLU A 532 11.13 -7.65 -22.40
N ARG A 533 10.50 -7.33 -23.53
CA ARG A 533 11.13 -7.00 -24.83
C ARG A 533 11.03 -5.53 -25.21
N ALA A 534 10.25 -4.75 -24.46
CA ALA A 534 10.01 -3.35 -24.79
C ALA A 534 11.30 -2.53 -24.74
N ASP A 535 11.52 -1.70 -25.77
CA ASP A 535 12.74 -0.89 -25.91
C ASP A 535 12.98 0.01 -24.70
N GLY A 536 11.99 0.80 -24.29
CA GLY A 536 12.12 1.72 -23.16
C GLY A 536 12.44 1.01 -21.84
N VAL A 537 11.84 -0.18 -21.61
CA VAL A 537 12.09 -1.00 -20.41
C VAL A 537 13.56 -1.46 -20.38
N ASN A 538 14.07 -1.98 -21.50
CA ASN A 538 15.46 -2.44 -21.61
C ASN A 538 16.45 -1.27 -21.53
N ARG A 539 16.19 -0.15 -22.18
CA ARG A 539 17.05 1.04 -22.14
C ARG A 539 17.15 1.66 -20.74
N ILE A 540 16.06 1.68 -19.97
CA ILE A 540 16.10 2.12 -18.57
C ILE A 540 16.95 1.15 -17.74
N ALA A 541 16.78 -0.17 -17.91
CA ALA A 541 17.59 -1.16 -17.23
C ALA A 541 19.09 -1.01 -17.56
N ASP A 542 19.42 -0.75 -18.83
CA ASP A 542 20.79 -0.51 -19.28
C ASP A 542 21.39 0.77 -18.67
N ALA A 543 20.62 1.86 -18.62
CA ALA A 543 21.04 3.11 -18.00
C ALA A 543 21.32 2.93 -16.50
N MET A 544 20.50 2.16 -15.79
CA MET A 544 20.71 1.85 -14.38
C MET A 544 22.00 1.05 -14.17
N ARG A 545 22.24 0.01 -14.96
CA ARG A 545 23.46 -0.80 -14.91
C ARG A 545 24.71 0.00 -15.21
N ALA A 546 24.68 0.82 -16.23
CA ALA A 546 25.79 1.67 -16.66
C ALA A 546 26.27 2.65 -15.58
N THR A 547 25.42 2.97 -14.59
CA THR A 547 25.75 3.81 -13.43
C THR A 547 26.24 3.03 -12.20
N GLY A 548 26.49 1.72 -12.34
CA GLY A 548 26.96 0.86 -11.26
C GLY A 548 25.90 0.54 -10.20
N ARG A 549 24.61 0.66 -10.56
CA ARG A 549 23.49 0.26 -9.70
C ARG A 549 23.09 -1.19 -9.97
N SER A 550 23.98 -2.13 -9.72
CA SER A 550 23.67 -3.55 -9.77
C SER A 550 23.90 -4.14 -8.38
N ALA A 551 22.89 -4.72 -7.76
CA ALA A 551 23.08 -5.28 -6.43
C ALA A 551 23.75 -6.64 -6.49
N ASN A 552 24.83 -6.77 -5.75
CA ASN A 552 25.14 -8.04 -5.10
C ASN A 552 24.23 -8.18 -3.88
N LEU A 553 23.07 -8.84 -4.02
CA LEU A 553 22.24 -9.28 -2.89
C LEU A 553 22.85 -10.47 -2.12
N SER A 554 24.12 -10.80 -2.37
CA SER A 554 24.82 -11.95 -1.74
C SER A 554 25.28 -11.70 -0.31
N GLN A 555 24.94 -10.58 0.33
CA GLN A 555 25.35 -10.24 1.71
C GLN A 555 24.23 -9.56 2.53
N ALA A 556 23.01 -10.05 2.51
CA ALA A 556 21.99 -9.66 3.49
C ALA A 556 21.28 -10.89 4.04
#